data_a95334a85ccaeb692562a7ff58c1775c
#
_entry.id   a95334a85ccaeb692562a7ff58c1775c
#
_cell.length_a   1.000
_cell.length_b   1.000
_cell.length_c   1.000
_cell.angle_alpha   90.00
_cell.angle_beta   90.00
_cell.angle_gamma   90.00
#
_symmetry.space_group_name_H-M   'P 1'
#
loop_
_entity.id
_entity.type
_entity.pdbx_description
1 polymer ?
#
loop_
_entity_poly.entity_id
_entity_poly.type
_entity_poly.pdbx_seq_one_letter_code
_entity_poly.pdbx_strand_id
1 'polypeptide(L)'
;MIENGVFECPRCKRGGPNSFDNWEKKEDKWILFYYCGYYGGYNDERYFADYYWKGNILDHSNQPNNDSKACWERTGGSTEEKWNKDYNYEWKCYKCNFKSTNFKDFIPDTNESKMKKLNDLAKKFRLDNHSDEIEIIYEFPNNYNTKLTIFGETFVMNNKYKCLIIYKNQFCELEHFLDDIPIASDYIYTNPKKTVSIKLKGINNITNMSEMFYGCGKLLSLPDISKWNTENITSMKGIFFRCELLASLPDISKWNLYKVNDISNMFSCCYSIRSLPDISRWNLINVKDMNHMFYNCRSIISLPDISRWNLSNVEDINSLFSSCGSLTSLPDISKWNVSKIKYMNSIFSYCIKLISLPDISRWDLSSVQNMSFIFDNCESIISLPDISKWNTFNVTDMKAMFHGCKNLMFLPDISKWNTSNVEKISYLFKDCESLISLPGIYKWNTKKINESTDMFDGCKNCKNITPSLIKLFKRNAKKI
;
A
#
# COMPACT_ATOMS: atom_id res chain seq x y z
N MET A 1 16.42 -31.86 22.18
CA MET A 1 16.20 -32.66 20.98
C MET A 1 14.96 -32.09 20.33
N ILE A 2 15.08 -31.55 19.12
CA ILE A 2 13.93 -31.14 18.33
C ILE A 2 13.47 -32.40 17.62
N GLU A 3 12.49 -33.08 18.15
CA GLU A 3 11.80 -34.15 17.46
C GLU A 3 10.90 -33.46 16.41
N ASN A 4 11.12 -33.74 15.13
CA ASN A 4 10.45 -33.13 13.99
C ASN A 4 10.80 -31.63 13.79
N GLY A 5 12.09 -31.37 13.52
CA GLY A 5 12.57 -30.02 13.29
C GLY A 5 12.02 -29.40 12.01
N VAL A 6 11.02 -28.57 12.13
CA VAL A 6 10.55 -27.69 11.07
C VAL A 6 11.24 -26.35 11.21
N PHE A 7 11.95 -25.91 10.16
CA PHE A 7 12.43 -24.54 10.09
C PHE A 7 11.29 -23.63 9.61
N GLU A 8 11.05 -22.59 10.36
CA GLU A 8 10.01 -21.62 10.03
C GLU A 8 10.61 -20.22 10.03
N CYS A 9 10.35 -19.46 8.96
CA CYS A 9 10.72 -18.06 8.96
C CYS A 9 9.95 -17.32 10.06
N PRO A 10 10.62 -16.68 11.02
CA PRO A 10 9.92 -15.99 12.10
C PRO A 10 9.07 -14.84 11.62
N ARG A 11 9.35 -14.31 10.43
CA ARG A 11 8.62 -13.19 9.84
C ARG A 11 7.45 -13.62 8.96
N CYS A 12 7.63 -14.56 8.05
CA CYS A 12 6.57 -14.96 7.10
C CYS A 12 5.91 -16.28 7.43
N LYS A 13 6.36 -16.98 8.48
CA LYS A 13 5.82 -18.27 8.93
C LYS A 13 5.66 -19.31 7.81
N ARG A 14 6.40 -19.15 6.73
CA ARG A 14 6.39 -20.08 5.60
C ARG A 14 7.49 -21.09 5.77
N GLY A 15 7.08 -22.20 6.13
CA GLY A 15 7.74 -23.46 6.21
C GLY A 15 6.60 -24.36 6.60
N GLY A 16 6.08 -25.09 5.75
CA GLY A 16 4.86 -25.72 6.12
C GLY A 16 4.88 -27.23 6.11
N PRO A 17 3.93 -27.87 6.77
CA PRO A 17 3.83 -29.32 6.90
C PRO A 17 3.64 -30.07 5.60
N ASN A 18 3.54 -29.38 4.46
CA ASN A 18 3.54 -29.98 3.13
C ASN A 18 4.92 -29.89 2.45
N SER A 19 5.90 -29.33 3.11
CA SER A 19 7.29 -29.45 2.74
C SER A 19 7.79 -30.77 3.29
N PHE A 20 8.48 -31.54 2.50
CA PHE A 20 9.06 -32.81 2.92
C PHE A 20 10.12 -32.56 4.00
N ASP A 21 9.69 -32.63 5.24
CA ASP A 21 10.53 -32.52 6.40
C ASP A 21 11.19 -33.87 6.66
N ASN A 22 12.22 -34.15 5.95
CA ASN A 22 13.01 -35.35 6.23
C ASN A 22 14.35 -34.94 6.82
N TRP A 23 14.44 -35.07 8.12
CA TRP A 23 15.71 -35.21 8.76
C TRP A 23 16.27 -36.59 8.40
N GLU A 24 17.29 -36.64 7.56
CA GLU A 24 18.00 -37.86 7.31
C GLU A 24 19.25 -37.91 8.18
N LYS A 25 19.40 -39.01 8.91
CA LYS A 25 20.64 -39.32 9.63
C LYS A 25 21.60 -39.95 8.63
N LYS A 26 22.63 -39.22 8.21
CA LYS A 26 23.75 -39.75 7.45
C LYS A 26 25.00 -39.73 8.33
N GLU A 27 25.50 -40.92 8.61
CA GLU A 27 26.64 -41.12 9.51
C GLU A 27 26.44 -40.42 10.82
N ASP A 28 26.80 -40.01 11.70
CA ASP A 28 26.44 -39.36 12.95
C ASP A 28 25.91 -37.92 12.83
N LYS A 29 25.38 -37.53 11.69
CA LYS A 29 24.92 -36.18 11.41
C LYS A 29 23.45 -36.18 10.95
N TRP A 30 22.72 -35.17 11.41
CA TRP A 30 21.37 -34.91 10.93
C TRP A 30 21.40 -33.81 9.89
N ILE A 31 20.86 -34.09 8.69
CA ILE A 31 20.74 -33.15 7.58
C ILE A 31 19.28 -32.72 7.49
N LEU A 32 19.04 -31.44 7.53
CA LEU A 32 17.71 -30.87 7.31
C LEU A 32 17.62 -30.36 5.88
N PHE A 33 16.72 -30.96 5.12
CA PHE A 33 16.35 -30.46 3.80
C PHE A 33 15.09 -29.62 3.94
N TYR A 34 15.17 -28.34 3.63
CA TYR A 34 14.05 -27.41 3.80
C TYR A 34 13.59 -26.85 2.44
N TYR A 35 12.31 -27.03 2.18
CA TYR A 35 11.68 -26.53 0.98
C TYR A 35 10.55 -25.57 1.28
N CYS A 36 10.60 -24.40 0.71
CA CYS A 36 9.47 -23.47 0.71
C CYS A 36 8.69 -23.66 -0.60
N GLY A 37 7.61 -24.43 -0.57
CA GLY A 37 6.74 -24.63 -1.72
C GLY A 37 6.05 -23.33 -2.13
N TYR A 38 6.07 -23.00 -3.44
CA TYR A 38 5.28 -21.92 -4.01
C TYR A 38 4.44 -22.47 -5.19
N TYR A 39 3.13 -22.28 -5.11
CA TYR A 39 2.26 -22.42 -6.26
C TYR A 39 2.06 -21.06 -6.92
N GLY A 40 2.54 -20.90 -8.14
CA GLY A 40 2.14 -19.80 -9.00
C GLY A 40 3.26 -18.98 -9.64
N GLY A 41 3.55 -19.27 -10.90
CA GLY A 41 3.86 -18.29 -11.93
C GLY A 41 5.30 -17.78 -12.09
N TYR A 42 5.98 -18.26 -13.10
CA TYR A 42 7.07 -17.64 -13.88
C TYR A 42 8.24 -16.97 -13.16
N ASN A 43 9.30 -17.62 -13.08
CA ASN A 43 10.74 -17.46 -13.28
C ASN A 43 11.53 -18.36 -12.34
N ASP A 44 12.25 -19.30 -12.98
CA ASP A 44 12.96 -20.39 -12.33
C ASP A 44 14.34 -19.96 -11.83
N GLU A 45 14.42 -19.46 -10.62
CA GLU A 45 15.68 -19.55 -9.88
C GLU A 45 15.46 -20.37 -8.62
N ARG A 46 16.11 -21.52 -8.55
CA ARG A 46 16.01 -22.47 -7.43
C ARG A 46 17.17 -22.26 -6.51
N TYR A 47 16.91 -21.91 -5.28
CA TYR A 47 17.91 -21.80 -4.25
C TYR A 47 17.72 -22.91 -3.23
N PHE A 48 18.80 -23.57 -2.87
CA PHE A 48 18.86 -24.63 -1.88
C PHE A 48 19.61 -24.14 -0.67
N ALA A 49 19.15 -24.52 0.51
CA ALA A 49 19.91 -24.33 1.74
C ALA A 49 20.00 -25.67 2.47
N ASP A 50 21.20 -26.20 2.54
CA ASP A 50 21.52 -27.42 3.26
C ASP A 50 22.01 -27.06 4.65
N TYR A 51 21.47 -27.70 5.66
CA TYR A 51 21.88 -27.48 7.04
C TYR A 51 22.23 -28.80 7.70
N TYR A 52 23.36 -28.79 8.41
CA TYR A 52 23.76 -29.89 9.28
C TYR A 52 23.48 -29.53 10.72
N TRP A 53 22.73 -30.36 11.41
CA TRP A 53 22.60 -30.27 12.84
C TRP A 53 23.93 -30.67 13.48
N LYS A 54 24.46 -29.85 14.35
CA LYS A 54 25.79 -29.95 15.00
C LYS A 54 27.00 -29.47 14.19
N GLY A 55 26.82 -28.49 13.38
CA GLY A 55 27.96 -27.71 12.88
C GLY A 55 28.90 -28.38 11.91
N ASN A 56 28.49 -29.44 11.24
CA ASN A 56 29.33 -30.15 10.31
C ASN A 56 28.89 -29.97 8.84
N ILE A 57 29.86 -29.84 8.01
CA ILE A 57 29.97 -29.60 6.58
C ILE A 57 28.71 -29.81 5.73
N LEU A 58 28.39 -28.82 4.93
CA LEU A 58 27.37 -28.81 3.90
C LEU A 58 27.75 -29.76 2.75
N ASP A 59 26.87 -30.67 2.43
CA ASP A 59 26.96 -31.47 1.22
C ASP A 59 25.93 -30.98 0.19
N HIS A 60 26.44 -30.42 -0.90
CA HIS A 60 25.62 -29.92 -2.00
C HIS A 60 25.26 -31.00 -3.04
N SER A 61 25.62 -32.26 -2.79
CA SER A 61 25.53 -33.34 -3.76
C SER A 61 24.15 -33.95 -3.95
N ASN A 62 23.18 -33.70 -3.04
CA ASN A 62 21.83 -34.22 -3.14
C ASN A 62 20.84 -33.11 -3.49
N GLN A 63 20.63 -32.90 -4.78
CA GLN A 63 19.58 -32.01 -5.27
C GLN A 63 18.21 -32.70 -5.14
N PRO A 64 17.25 -32.09 -4.46
CA PRO A 64 15.90 -32.60 -4.44
C PRO A 64 15.16 -32.36 -5.75
N ASN A 65 14.15 -33.17 -5.99
CA ASN A 65 13.32 -33.13 -7.18
C ASN A 65 12.62 -31.79 -7.40
N ASN A 66 12.42 -31.47 -8.60
CA ASN A 66 12.15 -30.24 -9.34
C ASN A 66 11.05 -29.27 -8.87
N ASP A 67 10.31 -29.50 -7.78
CA ASP A 67 9.08 -28.72 -7.51
C ASP A 67 9.07 -27.83 -6.28
N SER A 68 10.19 -27.67 -5.59
CA SER A 68 10.28 -26.89 -4.37
C SER A 68 11.41 -25.87 -4.38
N LYS A 69 11.14 -24.64 -3.95
CA LYS A 69 12.13 -23.55 -3.83
C LYS A 69 12.47 -23.30 -2.37
N ALA A 70 13.76 -23.35 -2.03
CA ALA A 70 14.23 -22.92 -0.73
C ALA A 70 13.95 -21.43 -0.53
N CYS A 71 13.44 -21.03 0.64
CA CYS A 71 13.22 -19.63 0.96
C CYS A 71 14.37 -19.00 1.78
N TRP A 72 15.43 -19.75 1.98
CA TRP A 72 16.58 -19.35 2.80
C TRP A 72 17.84 -19.26 1.97
N GLU A 73 18.57 -18.20 2.16
CA GLU A 73 19.94 -18.04 1.66
C GLU A 73 20.86 -17.88 2.84
N ARG A 74 22.00 -18.54 2.75
CA ARG A 74 23.11 -18.33 3.63
C ARG A 74 24.07 -17.32 3.03
N THR A 75 24.32 -16.23 3.74
CA THR A 75 25.34 -15.26 3.37
C THR A 75 26.61 -15.49 4.19
N GLY A 76 27.43 -16.47 3.78
CA GLY A 76 28.73 -16.78 4.41
C GLY A 76 28.74 -17.93 5.44
N GLY A 77 29.90 -18.53 5.65
CA GLY A 77 30.20 -19.52 6.70
C GLY A 77 29.79 -20.97 6.46
N SER A 78 30.48 -21.94 7.03
CA SER A 78 30.29 -23.36 6.73
C SER A 78 29.84 -24.26 7.88
N THR A 79 29.78 -23.78 9.12
CA THR A 79 29.39 -24.62 10.27
C THR A 79 28.76 -23.80 11.39
N GLU A 80 27.93 -24.43 12.24
CA GLU A 80 27.32 -23.83 13.43
C GLU A 80 28.39 -23.32 14.43
N GLU A 81 29.50 -24.02 14.61
CA GLU A 81 30.58 -23.59 15.47
C GLU A 81 31.29 -22.34 14.97
N LYS A 82 31.51 -22.20 13.67
CA LYS A 82 32.03 -20.98 13.04
C LYS A 82 31.04 -19.85 13.14
N TRP A 83 29.76 -20.16 13.07
CA TRP A 83 28.71 -19.16 13.16
C TRP A 83 28.65 -18.47 14.54
N ASN A 84 28.96 -19.20 15.59
CA ASN A 84 28.93 -18.68 16.96
C ASN A 84 30.24 -17.99 17.40
N LYS A 85 31.34 -18.10 16.68
CA LYS A 85 32.66 -17.66 17.21
C LYS A 85 33.26 -16.44 16.55
N ASP A 86 33.23 -16.28 15.23
CA ASP A 86 34.14 -15.32 14.62
C ASP A 86 33.60 -14.47 13.45
N TYR A 87 32.33 -14.63 13.04
CA TYR A 87 31.84 -13.92 11.85
C TYR A 87 30.39 -13.50 12.02
N ASN A 88 30.06 -12.26 11.65
CA ASN A 88 28.71 -11.72 11.52
C ASN A 88 28.04 -12.31 10.28
N TYR A 89 27.60 -13.54 10.34
CA TYR A 89 26.79 -14.11 9.26
C TYR A 89 25.35 -13.64 9.37
N GLU A 90 24.81 -13.20 8.24
CA GLU A 90 23.43 -12.79 8.11
C GLU A 90 22.63 -13.89 7.40
N TRP A 91 21.58 -14.35 8.05
CA TRP A 91 20.60 -15.24 7.44
C TRP A 91 19.48 -14.41 6.82
N LYS A 92 19.07 -14.77 5.64
CA LYS A 92 18.06 -14.02 4.91
C LYS A 92 16.97 -14.94 4.39
N CYS A 93 15.72 -14.62 4.70
CA CYS A 93 14.57 -15.23 4.04
C CYS A 93 14.33 -14.52 2.70
N TYR A 94 14.47 -15.22 1.58
CA TYR A 94 14.26 -14.63 0.26
C TYR A 94 12.86 -14.11 0.04
N LYS A 95 11.88 -14.74 0.68
CA LYS A 95 10.49 -14.43 0.44
C LYS A 95 10.01 -13.15 1.13
N CYS A 96 10.51 -12.88 2.33
CA CYS A 96 10.10 -11.70 3.12
C CYS A 96 11.25 -10.77 3.47
N ASN A 97 12.45 -11.03 2.95
CA ASN A 97 13.69 -10.30 3.24
C ASN A 97 14.03 -10.18 4.73
N PHE A 98 13.45 -11.06 5.58
CA PHE A 98 13.84 -11.11 6.98
C PHE A 98 15.30 -11.56 7.07
N LYS A 99 16.07 -10.87 7.90
CA LYS A 99 17.49 -11.12 8.13
C LYS A 99 17.75 -11.22 9.62
N SER A 100 18.61 -12.13 10.02
CA SER A 100 19.13 -12.23 11.38
C SER A 100 20.54 -12.79 11.39
N THR A 101 21.33 -12.34 12.35
CA THR A 101 22.64 -12.91 12.68
C THR A 101 22.53 -14.04 13.70
N ASN A 102 21.35 -14.26 14.27
CA ASN A 102 21.11 -15.30 15.26
C ASN A 102 20.34 -16.47 14.63
N PHE A 103 20.98 -17.62 14.52
CA PHE A 103 20.37 -18.84 13.99
C PHE A 103 19.10 -19.27 14.75
N LYS A 104 19.05 -19.01 16.06
CA LYS A 104 17.89 -19.36 16.89
C LYS A 104 16.61 -18.64 16.45
N ASP A 105 16.71 -17.51 15.75
CA ASP A 105 15.55 -16.79 15.24
C ASP A 105 14.82 -17.56 14.14
N PHE A 106 15.47 -18.56 13.57
CA PHE A 106 14.93 -19.40 12.49
C PHE A 106 14.46 -20.79 12.98
N ILE A 107 14.73 -21.12 14.24
CA ILE A 107 14.18 -22.33 14.85
C ILE A 107 12.74 -22.03 15.28
N PRO A 108 11.74 -22.83 14.89
CA PRO A 108 10.39 -22.62 15.34
C PRO A 108 10.32 -22.62 16.86
N ASP A 109 9.59 -21.67 17.41
CA ASP A 109 9.26 -21.72 18.82
C ASP A 109 8.50 -23.01 19.11
N THR A 110 8.96 -23.78 20.07
CA THR A 110 8.17 -24.91 20.57
C THR A 110 6.85 -24.39 21.12
N ASN A 111 5.79 -25.20 21.08
CA ASN A 111 4.51 -24.80 21.66
C ASN A 111 4.66 -24.32 23.09
N GLU A 112 5.55 -24.93 23.85
CA GLU A 112 5.87 -24.54 25.23
C GLU A 112 6.54 -23.15 25.29
N SER A 113 7.51 -22.87 24.41
CA SER A 113 8.16 -21.56 24.32
C SER A 113 7.18 -20.47 23.88
N LYS A 114 6.30 -20.78 22.91
CA LYS A 114 5.22 -19.87 22.47
C LYS A 114 4.26 -19.56 23.62
N MET A 115 3.80 -20.59 24.32
CA MET A 115 2.90 -20.43 25.46
C MET A 115 3.54 -19.66 26.61
N LYS A 116 4.82 -19.87 26.87
CA LYS A 116 5.55 -19.10 27.87
C LYS A 116 5.61 -17.61 27.48
N LYS A 117 6.01 -17.28 26.25
CA LYS A 117 6.06 -15.89 25.75
C LYS A 117 4.69 -15.24 25.83
N LEU A 118 3.64 -15.94 25.41
CA LEU A 118 2.26 -15.46 25.47
C LEU A 118 1.82 -15.20 26.92
N ASN A 119 2.10 -16.11 27.83
CA ASN A 119 1.77 -15.97 29.25
C ASN A 119 2.55 -14.80 29.90
N ASP A 120 3.83 -14.63 29.58
CA ASP A 120 4.65 -13.52 30.08
C ASP A 120 4.11 -12.18 29.58
N LEU A 121 3.73 -12.11 28.31
CA LEU A 121 3.13 -10.93 27.71
C LEU A 121 1.74 -10.63 28.30
N ALA A 122 0.91 -11.67 28.45
CA ALA A 122 -0.40 -11.56 29.09
C ALA A 122 -0.30 -11.12 30.56
N LYS A 123 0.70 -11.61 31.29
CA LYS A 123 0.98 -11.20 32.68
C LYS A 123 1.38 -9.73 32.74
N LYS A 124 2.27 -9.28 31.85
CA LYS A 124 2.66 -7.87 31.73
C LYS A 124 1.43 -6.98 31.49
N PHE A 125 0.54 -7.35 30.54
CA PHE A 125 -0.64 -6.55 30.21
C PHE A 125 -1.76 -6.62 31.26
N ARG A 126 -1.82 -7.65 32.06
CA ARG A 126 -2.76 -7.71 33.20
C ARG A 126 -2.41 -6.70 34.30
N LEU A 127 -1.13 -6.38 34.43
CA LEU A 127 -0.62 -5.43 35.41
C LEU A 127 -0.71 -3.96 34.93
N ASP A 128 -0.80 -3.75 33.62
CA ASP A 128 -0.93 -2.42 33.03
C ASP A 128 -2.40 -2.00 32.98
N ASN A 129 -2.68 -0.74 33.28
CA ASN A 129 -4.03 -0.15 33.27
C ASN A 129 -4.73 -0.30 31.92
N HIS A 130 -6.08 -0.30 31.96
CA HIS A 130 -7.00 -0.49 30.82
C HIS A 130 -6.87 0.49 29.64
N SER A 131 -5.97 1.48 29.70
CA SER A 131 -5.85 2.55 28.70
C SER A 131 -5.13 2.12 27.39
N ASP A 132 -4.55 0.92 27.34
CA ASP A 132 -3.74 0.41 26.23
C ASP A 132 -4.46 -0.68 25.42
N GLU A 133 -5.77 -0.50 25.23
CA GLU A 133 -6.56 -1.42 24.40
C GLU A 133 -7.54 -0.68 23.50
N ILE A 134 -7.83 -1.28 22.36
CA ILE A 134 -8.85 -0.81 21.42
C ILE A 134 -9.81 -1.93 21.09
N GLU A 135 -11.07 -1.57 20.90
CA GLU A 135 -12.09 -2.45 20.35
C GLU A 135 -12.13 -2.36 18.82
N ILE A 136 -12.31 -3.50 18.17
CA ILE A 136 -12.37 -3.64 16.71
C ILE A 136 -13.58 -4.50 16.38
N ILE A 137 -14.48 -3.98 15.54
CA ILE A 137 -15.74 -4.62 15.23
C ILE A 137 -15.77 -5.00 13.75
N TYR A 138 -16.06 -6.26 13.49
CA TYR A 138 -16.17 -6.83 12.14
C TYR A 138 -17.61 -7.30 11.88
N GLU A 139 -18.01 -7.30 10.59
CA GLU A 139 -19.19 -8.01 10.14
C GLU A 139 -18.95 -9.53 10.19
N PHE A 140 -19.90 -10.26 10.68
CA PHE A 140 -19.87 -11.72 10.69
C PHE A 140 -19.88 -12.26 9.23
N PRO A 141 -18.98 -13.16 8.84
CA PRO A 141 -18.99 -13.70 7.48
C PRO A 141 -20.27 -14.50 7.21
N ASN A 142 -20.98 -14.14 6.14
CA ASN A 142 -22.26 -14.75 5.78
C ASN A 142 -22.16 -16.18 5.19
N ASN A 143 -20.95 -16.65 4.89
CA ASN A 143 -20.70 -17.94 4.28
C ASN A 143 -20.13 -18.90 5.33
N TYR A 144 -20.27 -20.20 5.07
CA TYR A 144 -19.69 -21.30 5.87
C TYR A 144 -18.16 -21.23 6.04
N ASN A 145 -17.56 -20.12 5.65
CA ASN A 145 -16.14 -19.85 5.84
C ASN A 145 -15.93 -19.35 7.27
N THR A 146 -15.41 -20.22 8.11
CA THR A 146 -15.16 -19.96 9.54
C THR A 146 -13.97 -19.03 9.80
N LYS A 147 -13.35 -18.50 8.72
CA LYS A 147 -12.11 -17.73 8.79
C LYS A 147 -12.34 -16.25 8.48
N LEU A 148 -12.05 -15.37 9.42
CA LEU A 148 -12.17 -13.92 9.30
C LEU A 148 -10.78 -13.27 9.28
N THR A 149 -10.46 -12.50 8.25
CA THR A 149 -9.24 -11.66 8.24
C THR A 149 -9.43 -10.52 9.23
N ILE A 150 -8.61 -10.46 10.27
CA ILE A 150 -8.69 -9.47 11.37
C ILE A 150 -7.54 -8.48 11.36
N PHE A 151 -6.36 -8.86 10.87
CA PHE A 151 -5.22 -7.98 10.67
C PHE A 151 -4.49 -8.33 9.37
N GLY A 152 -3.77 -7.38 8.81
CA GLY A 152 -2.87 -7.63 7.69
C GLY A 152 -1.66 -8.49 8.09
N GLU A 153 -1.22 -9.35 7.19
CA GLU A 153 -0.10 -10.27 7.42
C GLU A 153 1.19 -9.52 7.79
N THR A 154 1.50 -8.44 7.09
CA THR A 154 2.68 -7.60 7.36
C THR A 154 2.63 -6.98 8.75
N PHE A 155 1.46 -6.52 9.20
CA PHE A 155 1.30 -5.98 10.54
C PHE A 155 1.54 -7.03 11.61
N VAL A 156 0.96 -8.22 11.45
CA VAL A 156 1.15 -9.35 12.37
C VAL A 156 2.63 -9.71 12.47
N MET A 157 3.31 -9.85 11.34
CA MET A 157 4.74 -10.17 11.31
C MET A 157 5.62 -9.14 12.05
N ASN A 158 5.33 -7.85 11.87
CA ASN A 158 6.13 -6.77 12.47
C ASN A 158 5.87 -6.57 13.97
N ASN A 159 4.71 -7.03 14.46
CA ASN A 159 4.25 -6.72 15.82
C ASN A 159 3.94 -7.96 16.68
N LYS A 160 4.28 -9.15 16.19
CA LYS A 160 4.18 -10.37 16.99
C LYS A 160 4.91 -10.18 18.33
N TYR A 161 4.29 -10.56 19.42
CA TYR A 161 4.76 -10.37 20.79
C TYR A 161 4.86 -8.93 21.32
N LYS A 162 4.42 -7.92 20.55
CA LYS A 162 4.29 -6.55 21.04
C LYS A 162 2.90 -6.24 21.57
N CYS A 163 1.90 -6.94 21.05
CA CYS A 163 0.51 -6.81 21.43
C CYS A 163 -0.19 -8.17 21.41
N LEU A 164 -1.38 -8.23 21.99
CA LEU A 164 -2.22 -9.41 22.10
C LEU A 164 -3.62 -9.11 21.63
N ILE A 165 -4.32 -10.14 21.13
CA ILE A 165 -5.75 -10.12 20.89
C ILE A 165 -6.47 -10.58 22.16
N ILE A 166 -7.59 -9.93 22.48
CA ILE A 166 -8.55 -10.42 23.46
C ILE A 166 -9.82 -10.79 22.70
N TYR A 167 -10.13 -12.09 22.71
CA TYR A 167 -11.34 -12.63 22.10
C TYR A 167 -12.04 -13.55 23.07
N LYS A 168 -13.35 -13.41 23.26
CA LYS A 168 -14.14 -14.15 24.26
C LYS A 168 -13.53 -14.13 25.67
N ASN A 169 -13.01 -12.97 26.08
CA ASN A 169 -12.31 -12.74 27.36
C ASN A 169 -11.02 -13.57 27.55
N GLN A 170 -10.44 -14.11 26.50
CA GLN A 170 -9.17 -14.83 26.52
C GLN A 170 -8.10 -14.07 25.76
N PHE A 171 -6.87 -14.11 26.26
CA PHE A 171 -5.71 -13.59 25.54
C PHE A 171 -5.29 -14.59 24.45
N CYS A 172 -5.16 -14.08 23.24
CA CYS A 172 -4.70 -14.81 22.07
C CYS A 172 -3.47 -14.14 21.46
N GLU A 173 -2.64 -14.89 20.75
CA GLU A 173 -1.57 -14.31 19.94
C GLU A 173 -2.14 -13.35 18.90
N LEU A 174 -1.28 -12.41 18.45
CA LEU A 174 -1.58 -11.60 17.30
C LEU A 174 -1.55 -12.46 16.03
N GLU A 175 -2.68 -12.63 15.40
CA GLU A 175 -2.85 -13.48 14.22
C GLU A 175 -3.52 -12.71 13.07
N HIS A 176 -3.26 -13.18 11.85
CA HIS A 176 -3.85 -12.60 10.64
C HIS A 176 -5.35 -12.95 10.51
N PHE A 177 -5.71 -14.15 10.94
CA PHE A 177 -7.07 -14.64 10.89
C PHE A 177 -7.61 -14.94 12.28
N LEU A 178 -8.92 -14.82 12.42
CA LEU A 178 -9.66 -15.41 13.51
C LEU A 178 -10.32 -16.68 12.97
N ASP A 179 -9.86 -17.83 13.47
CA ASP A 179 -10.45 -19.14 13.22
C ASP A 179 -11.49 -19.43 14.32
N ASP A 180 -12.31 -20.47 14.19
CA ASP A 180 -13.34 -20.88 15.16
C ASP A 180 -14.42 -19.83 15.47
N ILE A 181 -14.83 -19.09 14.46
CA ILE A 181 -16.03 -18.28 14.57
C ILE A 181 -17.22 -19.26 14.61
N PRO A 182 -18.07 -19.25 15.66
CA PRO A 182 -19.17 -20.19 15.79
C PRO A 182 -20.05 -20.17 14.55
N ILE A 183 -20.30 -21.37 13.97
CA ILE A 183 -21.17 -21.50 12.81
C ILE A 183 -22.58 -21.04 13.21
N ALA A 184 -23.11 -20.24 12.40
CA ALA A 184 -24.27 -19.39 12.42
C ALA A 184 -25.59 -19.82 13.11
N SER A 185 -25.85 -21.07 13.43
CA SER A 185 -27.19 -21.44 13.93
C SER A 185 -27.50 -20.83 15.30
N ASP A 186 -26.58 -20.94 16.26
CA ASP A 186 -26.82 -20.47 17.64
C ASP A 186 -26.44 -19.00 17.83
N TYR A 187 -25.44 -18.52 17.08
CA TYR A 187 -24.93 -17.16 17.20
C TYR A 187 -25.84 -16.14 16.53
N ILE A 188 -26.61 -16.51 15.49
CA ILE A 188 -27.57 -15.63 14.81
C ILE A 188 -28.71 -15.25 15.76
N TYR A 189 -29.14 -16.17 16.61
CA TYR A 189 -30.21 -15.91 17.58
C TYR A 189 -29.76 -15.01 18.74
N THR A 190 -28.46 -15.05 19.10
CA THR A 190 -27.90 -14.31 20.23
C THR A 190 -27.29 -12.96 19.83
N ASN A 191 -26.89 -12.79 18.58
CA ASN A 191 -26.31 -11.55 18.06
C ASN A 191 -27.06 -11.04 16.80
N PRO A 192 -28.15 -10.28 16.98
CA PRO A 192 -28.95 -9.77 15.86
C PRO A 192 -28.17 -8.83 14.92
N LYS A 193 -27.07 -8.23 15.39
CA LYS A 193 -26.21 -7.36 14.57
C LYS A 193 -25.22 -8.09 13.69
N LYS A 194 -25.11 -9.42 13.82
CA LYS A 194 -24.16 -10.25 13.06
C LYS A 194 -22.73 -9.69 13.07
N THR A 195 -22.23 -9.30 14.24
CA THR A 195 -20.89 -8.71 14.39
C THR A 195 -20.00 -9.54 15.29
N VAL A 196 -18.69 -9.47 15.01
CA VAL A 196 -17.64 -10.02 15.86
C VAL A 196 -16.82 -8.87 16.42
N SER A 197 -16.66 -8.84 17.75
CA SER A 197 -15.78 -7.86 18.42
C SER A 197 -14.55 -8.56 18.97
N ILE A 198 -13.40 -7.98 18.72
CA ILE A 198 -12.13 -8.32 19.36
C ILE A 198 -11.53 -7.07 19.97
N LYS A 199 -10.62 -7.24 20.93
CA LYS A 199 -9.81 -6.14 21.43
C LYS A 199 -8.33 -6.42 21.11
N LEU A 200 -7.61 -5.37 20.76
CA LEU A 200 -6.15 -5.38 20.63
C LEU A 200 -5.56 -4.67 21.86
N LYS A 201 -4.68 -5.32 22.58
CA LYS A 201 -4.01 -4.77 23.77
C LYS A 201 -2.50 -4.65 23.53
N GLY A 202 -1.88 -3.62 24.10
CA GLY A 202 -0.46 -3.34 23.93
C GLY A 202 -0.14 -2.45 22.73
N ILE A 203 -1.10 -1.63 22.29
CA ILE A 203 -0.96 -0.77 21.12
C ILE A 203 0.17 0.27 21.27
N ASN A 204 0.48 0.71 22.48
CA ASN A 204 1.56 1.66 22.76
C ASN A 204 2.97 1.09 22.47
N ASN A 205 3.10 -0.25 22.33
CA ASN A 205 4.35 -0.89 21.93
C ASN A 205 4.57 -0.96 20.42
N ILE A 206 3.57 -0.57 19.65
CA ILE A 206 3.61 -0.58 18.18
C ILE A 206 4.32 0.67 17.69
N THR A 207 5.30 0.50 16.82
CA THR A 207 6.02 1.60 16.15
C THR A 207 5.79 1.62 14.64
N ASN A 208 5.22 0.54 14.08
CA ASN A 208 4.91 0.40 12.68
C ASN A 208 3.49 -0.17 12.53
N MET A 209 2.60 0.65 11.95
CA MET A 209 1.20 0.30 11.68
C MET A 209 0.96 -0.08 10.20
N SER A 210 2.03 -0.27 9.43
CA SER A 210 1.87 -0.62 8.01
C SER A 210 0.96 -1.84 7.86
N GLU A 211 -0.03 -1.68 6.98
CA GLU A 211 -0.95 -2.75 6.59
C GLU A 211 -1.75 -3.37 7.76
N MET A 212 -1.97 -2.62 8.85
CA MET A 212 -2.62 -3.16 10.04
C MET A 212 -3.97 -3.82 9.73
N PHE A 213 -4.81 -3.17 8.95
CA PHE A 213 -6.11 -3.72 8.53
C PHE A 213 -6.15 -4.02 7.02
N TYR A 214 -5.00 -4.29 6.40
CA TYR A 214 -4.92 -4.61 4.98
C TYR A 214 -5.80 -5.81 4.62
N GLY A 215 -6.75 -5.59 3.70
CA GLY A 215 -7.65 -6.64 3.24
C GLY A 215 -8.73 -7.05 4.26
N CYS A 216 -8.88 -6.32 5.37
CA CYS A 216 -9.93 -6.56 6.34
C CYS A 216 -11.28 -6.05 5.80
N GLY A 217 -11.76 -6.64 4.69
CA GLY A 217 -12.98 -6.18 4.00
C GLY A 217 -14.24 -6.25 4.87
N LYS A 218 -14.22 -6.99 5.97
CA LYS A 218 -15.32 -7.12 6.95
C LYS A 218 -15.19 -6.17 8.15
N LEU A 219 -14.17 -5.30 8.20
CA LEU A 219 -14.02 -4.30 9.25
C LEU A 219 -15.16 -3.29 9.17
N LEU A 220 -15.93 -3.16 10.25
CA LEU A 220 -17.06 -2.24 10.36
C LEU A 220 -16.71 -0.95 11.09
N SER A 221 -16.05 -1.06 12.24
CA SER A 221 -15.75 0.12 13.07
C SER A 221 -14.63 -0.12 14.07
N LEU A 222 -14.06 0.98 14.55
CA LEU A 222 -12.95 1.08 15.49
C LEU A 222 -13.28 2.13 16.55
N PRO A 223 -14.22 1.87 17.47
CA PRO A 223 -14.79 2.91 18.34
C PRO A 223 -13.76 3.64 19.21
N ASP A 224 -12.68 2.97 19.59
CA ASP A 224 -11.65 3.49 20.49
C ASP A 224 -10.37 3.99 19.81
N ILE A 225 -10.32 4.01 18.48
CA ILE A 225 -9.09 4.36 17.72
C ILE A 225 -8.60 5.80 18.02
N SER A 226 -9.49 6.67 18.45
CA SER A 226 -9.16 8.03 18.88
C SER A 226 -8.23 8.10 20.10
N LYS A 227 -8.19 7.02 20.89
CA LYS A 227 -7.34 6.91 22.09
C LYS A 227 -5.89 6.53 21.77
N TRP A 228 -5.58 6.19 20.51
CA TRP A 228 -4.24 5.75 20.15
C TRP A 228 -3.19 6.84 20.29
N ASN A 229 -2.13 6.53 21.00
CA ASN A 229 -0.92 7.32 20.98
C ASN A 229 -0.08 6.93 19.75
N THR A 230 -0.05 7.79 18.76
CA THR A 230 0.70 7.56 17.51
C THR A 230 2.07 8.25 17.48
N GLU A 231 2.53 8.81 18.62
CA GLU A 231 3.77 9.59 18.72
C GLU A 231 5.03 8.83 18.25
N ASN A 232 5.04 7.50 18.42
CA ASN A 232 6.18 6.66 18.04
C ASN A 232 5.99 5.90 16.74
N ILE A 233 4.91 6.17 16.00
CA ILE A 233 4.63 5.51 14.74
C ILE A 233 5.49 6.11 13.63
N THR A 234 6.16 5.24 12.87
CA THR A 234 7.05 5.64 11.77
C THR A 234 6.44 5.39 10.40
N SER A 235 5.48 4.47 10.28
CA SER A 235 4.76 4.18 9.04
C SER A 235 3.31 3.80 9.31
N MET A 236 2.41 4.33 8.46
CA MET A 236 0.98 4.01 8.43
C MET A 236 0.56 3.58 7.01
N LYS A 237 1.51 3.08 6.22
CA LYS A 237 1.26 2.59 4.87
C LYS A 237 0.13 1.58 4.85
N GLY A 238 -0.88 1.81 4.00
CA GLY A 238 -1.97 0.86 3.77
C GLY A 238 -2.75 0.43 5.02
N ILE A 239 -2.76 1.25 6.09
CA ILE A 239 -3.36 0.86 7.38
C ILE A 239 -4.81 0.37 7.23
N PHE A 240 -5.61 0.98 6.33
CA PHE A 240 -6.99 0.59 6.02
C PHE A 240 -7.18 0.11 4.58
N PHE A 241 -6.12 -0.29 3.91
CA PHE A 241 -6.22 -0.73 2.52
C PHE A 241 -7.25 -1.87 2.36
N ARG A 242 -8.24 -1.66 1.46
CA ARG A 242 -9.36 -2.61 1.24
C ARG A 242 -10.22 -2.92 2.47
N CYS A 243 -10.39 -1.95 3.37
CA CYS A 243 -11.43 -2.04 4.39
C CYS A 243 -12.78 -1.65 3.76
N GLU A 244 -13.36 -2.57 2.99
CA GLU A 244 -14.45 -2.29 2.07
C GLU A 244 -15.75 -1.85 2.76
N LEU A 245 -16.04 -2.37 3.95
CA LEU A 245 -17.23 -2.06 4.73
C LEU A 245 -17.06 -0.91 5.74
N LEU A 246 -15.82 -0.44 5.93
CA LEU A 246 -15.56 0.68 6.85
C LEU A 246 -16.20 1.95 6.31
N ALA A 247 -17.33 2.36 6.91
CA ALA A 247 -18.15 3.49 6.43
C ALA A 247 -17.72 4.83 7.03
N SER A 248 -17.12 4.82 8.21
CA SER A 248 -16.65 6.01 8.92
C SER A 248 -15.53 5.66 9.89
N LEU A 249 -14.77 6.66 10.27
CA LEU A 249 -13.79 6.59 11.35
C LEU A 249 -14.20 7.53 12.49
N PRO A 250 -13.92 7.17 13.76
CA PRO A 250 -14.02 8.12 14.85
C PRO A 250 -12.97 9.23 14.73
N ASP A 251 -12.97 10.16 15.68
CA ASP A 251 -12.03 11.28 15.70
C ASP A 251 -10.58 10.80 15.78
N ILE A 252 -9.83 11.02 14.69
CA ILE A 252 -8.39 10.77 14.57
C ILE A 252 -7.57 12.06 14.44
N SER A 253 -8.17 13.21 14.77
CA SER A 253 -7.53 14.53 14.69
C SER A 253 -6.29 14.66 15.57
N LYS A 254 -6.23 13.86 16.63
CA LYS A 254 -5.12 13.84 17.60
C LYS A 254 -3.96 12.92 17.19
N TRP A 255 -4.07 12.20 16.11
CA TRP A 255 -2.97 11.38 15.66
C TRP A 255 -1.75 12.23 15.34
N ASN A 256 -0.63 11.89 15.95
CA ASN A 256 0.64 12.55 15.71
C ASN A 256 1.41 11.83 14.60
N LEU A 257 1.52 12.45 13.44
CA LEU A 257 2.21 11.91 12.29
C LEU A 257 3.65 12.46 12.15
N TYR A 258 4.16 13.16 13.16
CA TYR A 258 5.48 13.80 13.07
C TYR A 258 6.62 12.84 12.70
N LYS A 259 6.59 11.59 13.18
CA LYS A 259 7.61 10.57 12.85
C LYS A 259 7.25 9.73 11.63
N VAL A 260 6.04 9.90 11.08
CA VAL A 260 5.56 9.08 9.97
C VAL A 260 6.17 9.55 8.66
N ASN A 261 6.76 8.64 7.89
CA ASN A 261 7.37 8.94 6.60
C ASN A 261 6.59 8.37 5.41
N ASP A 262 5.65 7.44 5.64
CA ASP A 262 4.88 6.78 4.60
C ASP A 262 3.42 6.60 5.05
N ILE A 263 2.50 7.23 4.30
CA ILE A 263 1.04 7.10 4.44
C ILE A 263 0.41 6.66 3.12
N SER A 264 1.22 6.08 2.23
CA SER A 264 0.73 5.56 0.96
C SER A 264 -0.37 4.52 1.17
N ASN A 265 -1.35 4.50 0.29
CA ASN A 265 -2.48 3.57 0.32
C ASN A 265 -3.32 3.59 1.63
N MET A 266 -3.21 4.61 2.48
CA MET A 266 -3.78 4.61 3.83
C MET A 266 -5.26 4.25 3.86
N PHE A 267 -6.07 4.81 2.96
CA PHE A 267 -7.50 4.55 2.81
C PHE A 267 -7.85 3.95 1.44
N SER A 268 -6.87 3.48 0.69
CA SER A 268 -7.08 2.97 -0.65
C SER A 268 -8.11 1.83 -0.66
N CYS A 269 -9.05 1.87 -1.61
CA CYS A 269 -10.14 0.91 -1.76
C CYS A 269 -11.08 0.78 -0.54
N CYS A 270 -11.21 1.84 0.28
CA CYS A 270 -12.24 1.93 1.29
C CYS A 270 -13.55 2.37 0.64
N TYR A 271 -14.27 1.44 0.04
CA TYR A 271 -15.41 1.74 -0.84
C TYR A 271 -16.59 2.39 -0.12
N SER A 272 -16.76 2.13 1.18
CA SER A 272 -17.92 2.60 1.96
C SER A 272 -17.70 3.93 2.69
N ILE A 273 -16.45 4.42 2.79
CA ILE A 273 -16.15 5.69 3.46
C ILE A 273 -16.81 6.84 2.67
N ARG A 274 -17.73 7.57 3.32
CA ARG A 274 -18.40 8.73 2.74
C ARG A 274 -17.77 10.07 3.11
N SER A 275 -17.18 10.13 4.30
CA SER A 275 -16.45 11.29 4.81
C SER A 275 -15.38 10.85 5.79
N LEU A 276 -14.40 11.69 6.01
CA LEU A 276 -13.35 11.48 7.01
C LEU A 276 -13.58 12.45 8.19
N PRO A 277 -13.13 12.08 9.41
CA PRO A 277 -13.07 13.02 10.51
C PRO A 277 -12.07 14.15 10.22
N ASP A 278 -12.00 15.15 11.10
CA ASP A 278 -11.05 16.25 10.95
C ASP A 278 -9.60 15.76 11.02
N ILE A 279 -8.90 15.89 9.89
CA ILE A 279 -7.49 15.57 9.73
C ILE A 279 -6.64 16.79 9.37
N SER A 280 -7.22 18.00 9.54
CA SER A 280 -6.57 19.27 9.19
C SER A 280 -5.29 19.55 9.95
N ARG A 281 -5.16 18.97 11.16
CA ARG A 281 -4.03 19.17 12.06
C ARG A 281 -2.90 18.16 11.93
N TRP A 282 -3.02 17.22 11.02
CA TRP A 282 -1.96 16.24 10.81
C TRP A 282 -0.66 16.91 10.39
N ASN A 283 0.40 16.63 11.12
CA ASN A 283 1.73 17.12 10.79
C ASN A 283 2.44 16.17 9.84
N LEU A 284 2.47 16.52 8.55
CA LEU A 284 3.02 15.71 7.47
C LEU A 284 4.47 16.08 7.11
N ILE A 285 5.17 16.87 7.95
CA ILE A 285 6.50 17.41 7.61
C ILE A 285 7.53 16.34 7.23
N ASN A 286 7.45 15.13 7.75
CA ASN A 286 8.37 14.04 7.46
C ASN A 286 7.83 13.03 6.45
N VAL A 287 6.59 13.21 5.98
CA VAL A 287 5.98 12.32 4.99
C VAL A 287 6.63 12.53 3.64
N LYS A 288 7.05 11.44 3.01
CA LYS A 288 7.64 11.40 1.68
C LYS A 288 6.72 10.78 0.64
N ASP A 289 5.90 9.85 1.07
CA ASP A 289 5.04 9.07 0.19
C ASP A 289 3.58 9.12 0.65
N MET A 290 2.71 9.61 -0.25
CA MET A 290 1.25 9.70 -0.09
C MET A 290 0.52 9.06 -1.29
N ASN A 291 1.23 8.28 -2.12
CA ASN A 291 0.60 7.72 -3.30
C ASN A 291 -0.62 6.88 -2.94
N HIS A 292 -1.64 6.93 -3.78
CA HIS A 292 -2.86 6.15 -3.62
C HIS A 292 -3.60 6.33 -2.28
N MET A 293 -3.32 7.39 -1.50
CA MET A 293 -3.86 7.50 -0.13
C MET A 293 -5.38 7.38 -0.08
N PHE A 294 -6.10 7.97 -1.05
CA PHE A 294 -7.55 7.88 -1.20
C PHE A 294 -7.97 7.16 -2.49
N TYR A 295 -7.06 6.41 -3.11
CA TYR A 295 -7.33 5.70 -4.36
C TYR A 295 -8.58 4.83 -4.23
N ASN A 296 -9.52 4.99 -5.18
CA ASN A 296 -10.71 4.17 -5.28
C ASN A 296 -11.66 4.25 -4.04
N CYS A 297 -11.65 5.38 -3.31
CA CYS A 297 -12.64 5.69 -2.29
C CYS A 297 -13.93 6.17 -2.97
N ARG A 298 -14.68 5.24 -3.57
CA ARG A 298 -15.80 5.55 -4.48
C ARG A 298 -16.94 6.32 -3.85
N SER A 299 -17.16 6.18 -2.55
CA SER A 299 -18.29 6.79 -1.84
C SER A 299 -17.96 8.12 -1.18
N ILE A 300 -16.69 8.54 -1.18
CA ILE A 300 -16.30 9.80 -0.56
C ILE A 300 -16.88 10.99 -1.36
N ILE A 301 -17.65 11.84 -0.68
CA ILE A 301 -18.35 12.96 -1.31
C ILE A 301 -17.54 14.24 -1.17
N SER A 302 -16.90 14.42 -0.03
CA SER A 302 -16.05 15.56 0.30
C SER A 302 -14.91 15.15 1.22
N LEU A 303 -13.85 15.93 1.26
CA LEU A 303 -12.74 15.79 2.19
C LEU A 303 -12.84 16.87 3.27
N PRO A 304 -12.34 16.61 4.50
CA PRO A 304 -12.16 17.66 5.49
C PRO A 304 -11.15 18.71 5.00
N ASP A 305 -11.01 19.81 5.74
CA ASP A 305 -10.03 20.84 5.41
C ASP A 305 -8.58 20.29 5.49
N ILE A 306 -7.96 20.12 4.34
CA ILE A 306 -6.55 19.70 4.19
C ILE A 306 -5.66 20.83 3.68
N SER A 307 -6.14 22.08 3.69
CA SER A 307 -5.43 23.25 3.17
C SER A 307 -4.10 23.53 3.88
N ARG A 308 -4.00 23.08 5.14
CA ARG A 308 -2.84 23.32 6.01
C ARG A 308 -1.79 22.19 5.95
N TRP A 309 -2.01 21.17 5.18
CA TRP A 309 -1.04 20.09 5.07
C TRP A 309 0.28 20.58 4.51
N ASN A 310 1.36 20.30 5.22
CA ASN A 310 2.70 20.63 4.78
C ASN A 310 3.29 19.49 3.95
N LEU A 311 3.29 19.65 2.63
CA LEU A 311 3.79 18.65 1.68
C LEU A 311 5.26 18.93 1.25
N SER A 312 6.00 19.79 1.94
CA SER A 312 7.32 20.26 1.51
C SER A 312 8.39 19.16 1.37
N ASN A 313 8.14 17.97 1.92
CA ASN A 313 9.01 16.79 1.79
C ASN A 313 8.38 15.63 1.04
N VAL A 314 7.14 15.80 0.55
CA VAL A 314 6.46 14.77 -0.22
C VAL A 314 7.03 14.71 -1.63
N GLU A 315 7.36 13.50 -2.08
CA GLU A 315 7.92 13.22 -3.40
C GLU A 315 6.92 12.52 -4.32
N ASP A 316 5.96 11.79 -3.76
CA ASP A 316 5.00 10.98 -4.51
C ASP A 316 3.56 11.21 -4.02
N ILE A 317 2.70 11.67 -4.96
CA ILE A 317 1.24 11.82 -4.80
C ILE A 317 0.48 11.13 -5.94
N ASN A 318 1.10 10.14 -6.59
CA ASN A 318 0.44 9.38 -7.64
C ASN A 318 -0.94 8.89 -7.20
N SER A 319 -1.93 9.05 -8.04
CA SER A 319 -3.28 8.52 -7.82
C SER A 319 -3.90 8.92 -6.48
N LEU A 320 -3.48 10.05 -5.87
CA LEU A 320 -3.89 10.45 -4.51
C LEU A 320 -5.42 10.41 -4.34
N PHE A 321 -6.17 10.91 -5.32
CA PHE A 321 -7.64 10.92 -5.33
C PHE A 321 -8.24 10.11 -6.49
N SER A 322 -7.43 9.33 -7.19
CA SER A 322 -7.89 8.58 -8.36
C SER A 322 -9.06 7.66 -8.00
N SER A 323 -10.05 7.61 -8.88
CA SER A 323 -11.28 6.81 -8.73
C SER A 323 -12.14 7.18 -7.50
N CYS A 324 -12.01 8.42 -6.96
CA CYS A 324 -12.96 8.99 -6.02
C CYS A 324 -14.22 9.47 -6.78
N GLY A 325 -14.97 8.53 -7.33
CA GLY A 325 -16.05 8.82 -8.30
C GLY A 325 -17.23 9.63 -7.75
N SER A 326 -17.41 9.72 -6.43
CA SER A 326 -18.45 10.54 -5.79
C SER A 326 -17.96 11.91 -5.31
N LEU A 327 -16.67 12.19 -5.41
CA LEU A 327 -16.07 13.46 -4.96
C LEU A 327 -16.53 14.59 -5.89
N THR A 328 -17.21 15.59 -5.34
CA THR A 328 -17.77 16.71 -6.12
C THR A 328 -16.89 17.95 -6.12
N SER A 329 -16.10 18.13 -5.07
CA SER A 329 -15.18 19.26 -4.90
C SER A 329 -14.02 18.88 -3.99
N LEU A 330 -12.96 19.65 -4.04
CA LEU A 330 -11.80 19.54 -3.15
C LEU A 330 -11.78 20.75 -2.19
N PRO A 331 -11.27 20.60 -0.96
CA PRO A 331 -10.92 21.74 -0.12
C PRO A 331 -9.83 22.59 -0.79
N ASP A 332 -9.55 23.77 -0.23
CA ASP A 332 -8.52 24.67 -0.79
C ASP A 332 -7.12 24.05 -0.63
N ILE A 333 -6.59 23.52 -1.73
CA ILE A 333 -5.23 22.96 -1.82
C ILE A 333 -4.25 23.93 -2.53
N SER A 334 -4.63 25.17 -2.73
CA SER A 334 -3.83 26.18 -3.46
C SER A 334 -2.47 26.46 -2.78
N LYS A 335 -2.40 26.26 -1.46
CA LYS A 335 -1.21 26.54 -0.62
C LYS A 335 -0.28 25.34 -0.45
N TRP A 336 -0.60 24.21 -1.02
CA TRP A 336 0.29 23.05 -0.94
C TRP A 336 1.64 23.36 -1.56
N ASN A 337 2.71 23.10 -0.82
CA ASN A 337 4.08 23.16 -1.36
C ASN A 337 4.38 21.83 -2.08
N VAL A 338 4.29 21.85 -3.39
CA VAL A 338 4.47 20.68 -4.25
C VAL A 338 5.84 20.66 -4.96
N SER A 339 6.76 21.54 -4.58
CA SER A 339 8.04 21.74 -5.28
C SER A 339 8.97 20.54 -5.32
N LYS A 340 8.82 19.57 -4.39
CA LYS A 340 9.60 18.32 -4.38
C LYS A 340 8.87 17.13 -5.02
N ILE A 341 7.64 17.32 -5.46
CA ILE A 341 6.86 16.24 -6.05
C ILE A 341 7.45 15.89 -7.43
N LYS A 342 7.80 14.63 -7.58
CA LYS A 342 8.32 14.03 -8.82
C LYS A 342 7.22 13.28 -9.58
N TYR A 343 6.32 12.65 -8.82
CA TYR A 343 5.29 11.78 -9.34
C TYR A 343 3.91 12.25 -8.91
N MET A 344 3.07 12.66 -9.87
CA MET A 344 1.70 13.11 -9.66
C MET A 344 0.73 12.59 -10.72
N ASN A 345 1.12 11.54 -11.45
CA ASN A 345 0.25 10.96 -12.44
C ASN A 345 -1.07 10.45 -11.83
N SER A 346 -2.13 10.53 -12.60
CA SER A 346 -3.46 10.04 -12.21
C SER A 346 -4.06 10.67 -10.93
N ILE A 347 -3.56 11.83 -10.46
CA ILE A 347 -3.94 12.40 -9.16
C ILE A 347 -5.48 12.56 -9.02
N PHE A 348 -6.19 12.91 -10.09
CA PHE A 348 -7.65 13.07 -10.13
C PHE A 348 -8.33 12.10 -11.11
N SER A 349 -7.61 11.15 -11.68
CA SER A 349 -8.15 10.23 -12.67
C SER A 349 -9.42 9.54 -12.16
N TYR A 350 -10.44 9.42 -13.02
CA TYR A 350 -11.75 8.86 -12.67
C TYR A 350 -12.49 9.56 -11.50
N CYS A 351 -12.20 10.83 -11.22
CA CYS A 351 -13.05 11.67 -10.39
C CYS A 351 -14.25 12.16 -11.19
N ILE A 352 -15.15 11.24 -11.55
CA ILE A 352 -16.20 11.46 -12.55
C ILE A 352 -17.21 12.56 -12.17
N LYS A 353 -17.41 12.85 -10.87
CA LYS A 353 -18.32 13.88 -10.38
C LYS A 353 -17.61 15.18 -9.97
N LEU A 354 -16.31 15.27 -10.11
CA LEU A 354 -15.57 16.48 -9.76
C LEU A 354 -15.90 17.60 -10.76
N ILE A 355 -16.54 18.68 -10.26
CA ILE A 355 -17.04 19.78 -11.10
C ILE A 355 -15.96 20.84 -11.34
N SER A 356 -15.15 21.13 -10.34
CA SER A 356 -14.12 22.16 -10.38
C SER A 356 -12.96 21.84 -9.43
N LEU A 357 -11.85 22.51 -9.64
CA LEU A 357 -10.68 22.46 -8.78
C LEU A 357 -10.47 23.82 -8.08
N PRO A 358 -9.90 23.84 -6.86
CA PRO A 358 -9.39 25.08 -6.28
C PRO A 358 -8.27 25.67 -7.14
N ASP A 359 -7.85 26.90 -6.85
CA ASP A 359 -6.78 27.57 -7.62
C ASP A 359 -5.40 26.91 -7.38
N ILE A 360 -5.04 26.01 -8.29
CA ILE A 360 -3.74 25.33 -8.32
C ILE A 360 -2.73 26.01 -9.26
N SER A 361 -2.99 27.23 -9.71
CA SER A 361 -2.14 27.96 -10.66
C SER A 361 -0.71 28.23 -10.11
N ARG A 362 -0.56 28.27 -8.79
CA ARG A 362 0.71 28.55 -8.09
C ARG A 362 1.52 27.32 -7.76
N TRP A 363 1.06 26.13 -8.11
CA TRP A 363 1.82 24.92 -7.86
C TRP A 363 3.17 24.96 -8.61
N ASP A 364 4.26 24.83 -7.89
CA ASP A 364 5.60 24.68 -8.48
C ASP A 364 5.80 23.22 -8.91
N LEU A 365 5.67 22.97 -10.19
CA LEU A 365 5.81 21.64 -10.79
C LEU A 365 7.21 21.42 -11.40
N SER A 366 8.20 22.23 -11.02
CA SER A 366 9.55 22.16 -11.59
C SER A 366 10.24 20.80 -11.41
N SER A 367 9.85 20.01 -10.41
CA SER A 367 10.40 18.66 -10.18
C SER A 367 9.60 17.55 -10.87
N VAL A 368 8.42 17.85 -11.42
CA VAL A 368 7.50 16.84 -11.97
C VAL A 368 7.99 16.33 -13.31
N GLN A 369 8.10 15.00 -13.44
CA GLN A 369 8.47 14.32 -14.69
C GLN A 369 7.30 13.65 -15.39
N ASN A 370 6.30 13.20 -14.64
CA ASN A 370 5.15 12.48 -15.15
C ASN A 370 3.84 13.18 -14.76
N MET A 371 3.12 13.66 -15.75
CA MET A 371 1.80 14.31 -15.66
C MET A 371 0.71 13.49 -16.36
N SER A 372 0.98 12.21 -16.67
CA SER A 372 0.02 11.36 -17.36
C SER A 372 -1.24 11.15 -16.53
N PHE A 373 -2.38 11.09 -17.20
CA PHE A 373 -3.68 10.77 -16.61
C PHE A 373 -4.17 11.70 -15.48
N ILE A 374 -3.60 12.90 -15.30
CA ILE A 374 -3.96 13.78 -14.16
C ILE A 374 -5.47 13.97 -14.06
N PHE A 375 -6.14 14.28 -15.16
CA PHE A 375 -7.59 14.52 -15.24
C PHE A 375 -8.32 13.46 -16.08
N ASP A 376 -7.70 12.31 -16.28
CA ASP A 376 -8.28 11.23 -17.07
C ASP A 376 -9.67 10.85 -16.55
N ASN A 377 -10.67 10.87 -17.44
CA ASN A 377 -12.08 10.59 -17.11
C ASN A 377 -12.67 11.46 -15.99
N CYS A 378 -12.21 12.71 -15.85
CA CYS A 378 -12.90 13.71 -15.04
C CYS A 378 -14.09 14.28 -15.85
N GLU A 379 -15.13 13.45 -16.00
CA GLU A 379 -16.22 13.74 -16.94
C GLU A 379 -16.98 15.05 -16.66
N SER A 380 -17.10 15.43 -15.37
CA SER A 380 -17.92 16.58 -14.93
C SER A 380 -17.16 17.91 -14.88
N ILE A 381 -15.84 17.93 -15.05
CA ILE A 381 -15.07 19.19 -15.05
C ILE A 381 -15.45 20.03 -16.26
N ILE A 382 -15.87 21.29 -16.02
CA ILE A 382 -16.27 22.24 -17.05
C ILE A 382 -15.10 23.14 -17.48
N SER A 383 -14.27 23.55 -16.51
CA SER A 383 -13.10 24.39 -16.72
C SER A 383 -12.02 24.06 -15.68
N LEU A 384 -10.80 24.46 -15.98
CA LEU A 384 -9.65 24.32 -15.08
C LEU A 384 -9.19 25.71 -14.60
N PRO A 385 -8.57 25.80 -13.40
CA PRO A 385 -7.87 27.01 -12.98
C PRO A 385 -6.74 27.36 -13.96
N ASP A 386 -6.12 28.52 -13.80
CA ASP A 386 -5.06 28.99 -14.74
C ASP A 386 -3.78 28.14 -14.64
N ILE A 387 -3.81 26.95 -15.25
CA ILE A 387 -2.66 26.06 -15.33
C ILE A 387 -1.61 26.52 -16.39
N SER A 388 -1.80 27.65 -17.06
CA SER A 388 -0.83 28.19 -18.01
C SER A 388 0.52 28.52 -17.38
N LYS A 389 0.52 28.71 -16.05
CA LYS A 389 1.71 29.08 -15.25
C LYS A 389 2.56 27.89 -14.81
N TRP A 390 2.10 26.69 -15.03
CA TRP A 390 2.83 25.49 -14.62
C TRP A 390 4.18 25.37 -15.32
N ASN A 391 5.22 25.16 -14.57
CA ASN A 391 6.55 24.86 -15.12
C ASN A 391 6.62 23.39 -15.55
N THR A 392 6.54 23.15 -16.85
CA THR A 392 6.55 21.82 -17.45
C THR A 392 7.91 21.40 -18.01
N PHE A 393 8.98 22.12 -17.67
CA PHE A 393 10.32 21.91 -18.27
C PHE A 393 10.84 20.47 -18.10
N ASN A 394 10.61 19.82 -16.97
CA ASN A 394 11.09 18.47 -16.70
C ASN A 394 10.08 17.38 -17.08
N VAL A 395 8.91 17.75 -17.58
CA VAL A 395 7.86 16.78 -17.93
C VAL A 395 8.22 16.02 -19.21
N THR A 396 8.18 14.70 -19.13
CA THR A 396 8.43 13.77 -20.25
C THR A 396 7.15 13.07 -20.71
N ASP A 397 6.16 12.90 -19.82
CA ASP A 397 4.94 12.14 -20.09
C ASP A 397 3.69 12.96 -19.71
N MET A 398 2.84 13.23 -20.72
CA MET A 398 1.53 13.87 -20.61
C MET A 398 0.42 12.98 -21.18
N LYS A 399 0.67 11.66 -21.30
CA LYS A 399 -0.29 10.71 -21.87
C LYS A 399 -1.65 10.82 -21.18
N ALA A 400 -2.72 10.90 -21.99
CA ALA A 400 -4.11 10.88 -21.51
C ALA A 400 -4.43 11.91 -20.41
N MET A 401 -3.69 13.03 -20.31
CA MET A 401 -3.84 13.98 -19.21
C MET A 401 -5.25 14.55 -19.09
N PHE A 402 -5.94 14.73 -20.20
CA PHE A 402 -7.32 15.23 -20.27
C PHE A 402 -8.27 14.24 -20.96
N HIS A 403 -7.85 12.99 -21.17
CA HIS A 403 -8.67 11.97 -21.81
C HIS A 403 -10.02 11.84 -21.09
N GLY A 404 -11.11 11.75 -21.86
CA GLY A 404 -12.45 11.53 -21.28
C GLY A 404 -13.01 12.71 -20.46
N CYS A 405 -12.40 13.91 -20.52
CA CYS A 405 -12.97 15.12 -19.93
C CYS A 405 -14.14 15.62 -20.77
N LYS A 406 -15.27 14.91 -20.76
CA LYS A 406 -16.38 15.10 -21.71
C LYS A 406 -17.00 16.49 -21.65
N ASN A 407 -17.09 17.09 -20.45
CA ASN A 407 -17.71 18.40 -20.24
C ASN A 407 -16.72 19.56 -20.20
N LEU A 408 -15.43 19.33 -20.38
CA LEU A 408 -14.42 20.39 -20.41
C LEU A 408 -14.57 21.24 -21.64
N MET A 409 -15.05 22.49 -21.46
CA MET A 409 -15.32 23.43 -22.56
C MET A 409 -14.12 24.30 -22.90
N PHE A 410 -13.35 24.71 -21.90
CA PHE A 410 -12.26 25.66 -22.04
C PHE A 410 -11.01 25.20 -21.31
N LEU A 411 -9.88 25.38 -21.96
CA LEU A 411 -8.55 25.24 -21.35
C LEU A 411 -7.90 26.61 -21.22
N PRO A 412 -7.14 26.87 -20.16
CA PRO A 412 -6.21 28.00 -20.09
C PRO A 412 -5.21 27.98 -21.24
N ASP A 413 -4.50 29.10 -21.48
CA ASP A 413 -3.51 29.19 -22.55
C ASP A 413 -2.27 28.32 -22.27
N ILE A 414 -2.33 27.06 -22.66
CA ILE A 414 -1.24 26.07 -22.50
C ILE A 414 -0.11 26.24 -23.51
N SER A 415 -0.14 27.29 -24.35
CA SER A 415 0.96 27.60 -25.26
C SER A 415 2.28 27.92 -24.56
N LYS A 416 2.18 28.33 -23.32
CA LYS A 416 3.33 28.68 -22.47
C LYS A 416 4.06 27.46 -21.88
N TRP A 417 3.49 26.29 -21.97
CA TRP A 417 4.12 25.08 -21.47
C TRP A 417 5.39 24.77 -22.25
N ASN A 418 6.45 24.49 -21.55
CA ASN A 418 7.69 24.02 -22.15
C ASN A 418 7.58 22.51 -22.45
N THR A 419 7.42 22.18 -23.71
CA THR A 419 7.27 20.78 -24.17
C THR A 419 8.54 20.22 -24.79
N SER A 420 9.70 20.86 -24.57
CA SER A 420 10.98 20.44 -25.17
C SER A 420 11.47 19.07 -24.74
N ASN A 421 11.02 18.58 -23.57
CA ASN A 421 11.35 17.28 -23.04
C ASN A 421 10.21 16.26 -23.13
N VAL A 422 9.03 16.68 -23.61
CA VAL A 422 7.87 15.80 -23.67
C VAL A 422 8.05 14.75 -24.79
N GLU A 423 7.86 13.51 -24.44
CA GLU A 423 7.99 12.35 -25.32
C GLU A 423 6.63 11.72 -25.62
N LYS A 424 5.71 11.69 -24.63
CA LYS A 424 4.44 10.95 -24.70
C LYS A 424 3.25 11.88 -24.52
N ILE A 425 2.36 11.88 -25.51
CA ILE A 425 1.12 12.65 -25.54
C ILE A 425 -0.06 11.85 -26.11
N SER A 426 0.07 10.51 -26.21
CA SER A 426 -1.04 9.67 -26.69
C SER A 426 -2.31 9.92 -25.89
N TYR A 427 -3.44 10.01 -26.55
CA TYR A 427 -4.77 10.21 -25.95
C TYR A 427 -4.95 11.53 -25.18
N LEU A 428 -4.04 12.50 -25.31
CA LEU A 428 -3.98 13.69 -24.44
C LEU A 428 -5.32 14.41 -24.29
N PHE A 429 -6.07 14.57 -25.38
CA PHE A 429 -7.40 15.19 -25.41
C PHE A 429 -8.48 14.24 -25.95
N LYS A 430 -8.19 12.93 -26.03
CA LYS A 430 -9.15 11.97 -26.53
C LYS A 430 -10.46 12.07 -25.75
N ASP A 431 -11.61 12.04 -26.47
CA ASP A 431 -12.94 12.11 -25.90
C ASP A 431 -13.25 13.38 -25.06
N CYS A 432 -12.54 14.49 -25.34
CA CYS A 432 -12.92 15.83 -24.86
C CYS A 432 -14.05 16.40 -25.74
N GLU A 433 -15.25 15.84 -25.60
CA GLU A 433 -16.36 16.07 -26.54
C GLU A 433 -16.82 17.52 -26.57
N SER A 434 -16.84 18.22 -25.42
CA SER A 434 -17.30 19.60 -25.29
C SER A 434 -16.25 20.67 -25.56
N LEU A 435 -15.00 20.29 -25.76
CA LEU A 435 -13.87 21.22 -25.88
C LEU A 435 -14.04 22.08 -27.14
N ILE A 436 -14.10 23.41 -26.97
CA ILE A 436 -14.38 24.36 -28.05
C ILE A 436 -13.09 24.73 -28.79
N SER A 437 -11.98 24.87 -28.08
CA SER A 437 -10.70 25.25 -28.67
C SER A 437 -9.51 24.82 -27.84
N LEU A 438 -8.37 24.66 -28.50
CA LEU A 438 -7.06 24.34 -27.87
C LEU A 438 -6.14 25.56 -28.09
N PRO A 439 -6.05 26.49 -27.14
CA PRO A 439 -5.27 27.70 -27.32
C PRO A 439 -3.78 27.38 -27.41
N GLY A 440 -3.15 27.85 -28.46
CA GLY A 440 -1.71 27.91 -28.64
C GLY A 440 -0.93 26.61 -28.76
N ILE A 441 -1.59 25.45 -28.83
CA ILE A 441 -0.94 24.11 -28.89
C ILE A 441 0.00 23.97 -30.12
N TYR A 442 -0.20 24.74 -31.19
CA TYR A 442 0.69 24.74 -32.35
C TYR A 442 2.09 25.32 -32.07
N LYS A 443 2.27 25.98 -30.92
CA LYS A 443 3.57 26.52 -30.47
C LYS A 443 4.42 25.48 -29.76
N TRP A 444 3.89 24.31 -29.46
CA TRP A 444 4.61 23.29 -28.74
C TRP A 444 5.83 22.77 -29.51
N ASN A 445 6.90 22.52 -28.79
CA ASN A 445 8.07 21.84 -29.32
C ASN A 445 7.78 20.34 -29.43
N THR A 446 7.66 19.85 -30.64
CA THR A 446 7.28 18.46 -30.91
C THR A 446 8.48 17.55 -31.22
N LYS A 447 9.73 18.03 -31.08
CA LYS A 447 10.92 17.32 -31.56
C LYS A 447 11.17 15.97 -30.88
N LYS A 448 10.87 15.88 -29.59
CA LYS A 448 11.06 14.64 -28.79
C LYS A 448 9.81 13.77 -28.72
N ILE A 449 8.67 14.25 -29.18
CA ILE A 449 7.42 13.49 -29.14
C ILE A 449 7.54 12.26 -30.02
N ASN A 450 7.44 11.10 -29.41
CA ASN A 450 7.50 9.79 -30.06
C ASN A 450 6.17 9.01 -29.95
N GLU A 451 5.31 9.34 -28.95
CA GLU A 451 3.99 8.75 -28.75
C GLU A 451 2.90 9.82 -28.83
N SER A 452 2.04 9.76 -29.86
CA SER A 452 0.95 10.73 -30.08
C SER A 452 -0.33 10.08 -30.63
N THR A 453 -0.56 8.80 -30.32
CA THR A 453 -1.72 8.06 -30.80
C THR A 453 -3.02 8.70 -30.32
N ASP A 454 -4.00 8.83 -31.20
CA ASP A 454 -5.39 9.28 -30.96
C ASP A 454 -5.52 10.52 -30.07
N MET A 455 -4.54 11.43 -30.16
CA MET A 455 -4.45 12.61 -29.30
C MET A 455 -5.72 13.48 -29.30
N PHE A 456 -6.44 13.54 -30.40
CA PHE A 456 -7.62 14.39 -30.61
C PHE A 456 -8.88 13.60 -30.96
N ASP A 457 -8.82 12.28 -30.90
CA ASP A 457 -9.99 11.46 -31.23
C ASP A 457 -11.15 11.78 -30.27
N GLY A 458 -12.38 11.87 -30.81
CA GLY A 458 -13.55 12.24 -30.00
C GLY A 458 -13.70 13.73 -29.65
N CYS A 459 -12.77 14.62 -30.03
CA CYS A 459 -12.91 16.09 -29.87
C CYS A 459 -13.86 16.70 -30.90
N LYS A 460 -15.15 16.43 -30.78
CA LYS A 460 -16.16 16.75 -31.83
C LYS A 460 -16.39 18.23 -32.03
N ASN A 461 -16.26 19.05 -30.98
CA ASN A 461 -16.61 20.47 -30.99
C ASN A 461 -15.40 21.41 -31.13
N CYS A 462 -14.18 20.87 -31.15
CA CYS A 462 -12.97 21.70 -31.17
C CYS A 462 -12.67 22.26 -32.58
N LYS A 463 -12.92 23.55 -32.75
CA LYS A 463 -12.86 24.23 -34.07
C LYS A 463 -11.45 24.39 -34.65
N ASN A 464 -10.41 24.36 -33.83
CA ASN A 464 -9.03 24.61 -34.26
C ASN A 464 -8.17 23.35 -34.42
N ILE A 465 -8.76 22.15 -34.35
CA ILE A 465 -8.08 20.89 -34.71
C ILE A 465 -8.11 20.78 -36.26
N THR A 466 -7.05 21.23 -36.88
CA THR A 466 -6.89 21.18 -38.34
C THR A 466 -6.07 19.96 -38.76
N PRO A 467 -6.20 19.48 -40.03
CA PRO A 467 -5.32 18.43 -40.54
C PRO A 467 -3.83 18.77 -40.42
N SER A 468 -3.48 20.06 -40.54
CA SER A 468 -2.11 20.54 -40.37
C SER A 468 -1.61 20.36 -38.93
N LEU A 469 -2.47 20.65 -37.95
CA LEU A 469 -2.17 20.45 -36.54
C LEU A 469 -1.98 18.96 -36.24
N ILE A 470 -2.87 18.10 -36.70
CA ILE A 470 -2.75 16.63 -36.52
C ILE A 470 -1.44 16.13 -37.16
N LYS A 471 -1.09 16.63 -38.35
CA LYS A 471 0.14 16.27 -39.06
C LYS A 471 1.39 16.71 -38.30
N LEU A 472 1.35 17.85 -37.59
CA LEU A 472 2.46 18.35 -36.75
C LEU A 472 2.87 17.32 -35.68
N PHE A 473 1.89 16.74 -34.99
CA PHE A 473 2.13 15.78 -33.93
C PHE A 473 2.43 14.33 -34.41
N LYS A 474 1.89 13.94 -35.59
CA LYS A 474 2.12 12.62 -36.21
C LYS A 474 3.48 12.48 -36.92
N ARG A 475 4.13 13.56 -37.30
CA ARG A 475 5.39 13.53 -38.08
C ARG A 475 6.55 12.89 -37.37
N ASN A 476 6.59 12.96 -36.04
CA ASN A 476 7.71 12.48 -35.25
C ASN A 476 7.50 11.05 -34.74
N ALA A 477 6.27 10.58 -34.57
CA ALA A 477 5.93 9.23 -34.13
C ALA A 477 6.29 8.10 -35.13
N LYS A 478 6.67 8.45 -36.38
CA LYS A 478 7.05 7.49 -37.44
C LYS A 478 8.57 7.31 -37.62
N LYS A 479 9.40 7.89 -36.77
CA LYS A 479 10.87 7.86 -36.91
C LYS A 479 11.58 6.83 -36.00
N ILE A 480 10.83 5.93 -35.40
CA ILE A 480 11.39 4.81 -34.61
C ILE A 480 11.06 3.49 -35.29
#